data_eb3d54f7b04f5c4a772285c99c63d7b6
#
_entry.id   eb3d54f7b04f5c4a772285c99c63d7b6
#
_cell.length_a   1.000
_cell.length_b   1.000
_cell.length_c   1.000
_cell.angle_alpha   90.00
_cell.angle_beta   90.00
_cell.angle_gamma   90.00
#
_symmetry.space_group_name_H-M   'P 1'
#
loop_
_entity.id
_entity.type
_entity.pdbx_description
1 polymer ?
#
loop_
_entity_poly.entity_id
_entity_poly.type
_entity_poly.pdbx_seq_one_letter_code
_entity_poly.pdbx_strand_id
1 'polypeptide(L)'
;MGTAPLIAQVLQRHKVPVTFFAAHEKTQQGDGSLGEHWADWWRARGGEGHAFASHTWDHAYWRADLDGPGDVRFRIRPSAGPQAGQNLQWSAPQYCDNLHQATSRLQALTGQTPLPLFRAPGGKTSARLLQAARQCGYAHVGWADAGFLGDELPSERLSNAHLLQKALKNILPGDILMAHLGIWSRQDPWAPAVLEPLIVGLKARGLCFATLREHPQYRDWVRQHPLQLAQTKPPTVTQPAQRP
;
A
#
# COMPACT_ATOMS: atom_id res chain seq x y z
N MET A 1 2.27 -6.34 9.71
CA MET A 1 3.35 -7.04 8.96
C MET A 1 3.44 -8.55 9.25
N GLY A 2 2.58 -9.15 10.07
CA GLY A 2 2.72 -10.54 10.50
C GLY A 2 2.65 -11.60 9.41
N THR A 3 1.79 -11.42 8.40
CA THR A 3 1.72 -12.33 7.25
C THR A 3 2.62 -11.91 6.09
N ALA A 4 3.28 -10.76 6.18
CA ALA A 4 4.11 -10.21 5.11
C ALA A 4 5.23 -11.15 4.64
N PRO A 5 5.96 -11.86 5.52
CA PRO A 5 6.97 -12.83 5.06
C PRO A 5 6.37 -13.98 4.24
N LEU A 6 5.22 -14.51 4.66
CA LEU A 6 4.53 -15.60 3.93
C LEU A 6 4.01 -15.11 2.57
N ILE A 7 3.42 -13.93 2.52
CA ILE A 7 2.96 -13.31 1.26
C ILE A 7 4.14 -13.12 0.32
N ALA A 8 5.26 -12.56 0.80
CA ALA A 8 6.45 -12.36 -0.01
C ALA A 8 7.00 -13.68 -0.60
N GLN A 9 7.03 -14.75 0.19
CA GLN A 9 7.47 -16.08 -0.29
C GLN A 9 6.57 -16.61 -1.41
N VAL A 10 5.25 -16.44 -1.30
CA VAL A 10 4.31 -16.85 -2.35
C VAL A 10 4.53 -16.02 -3.61
N LEU A 11 4.61 -14.69 -3.49
CA LEU A 11 4.84 -13.79 -4.62
C LEU A 11 6.15 -14.13 -5.35
N GLN A 12 7.24 -14.36 -4.60
CA GLN A 12 8.54 -14.72 -5.14
C GLN A 12 8.50 -16.07 -5.87
N ARG A 13 7.93 -17.10 -5.24
CA ARG A 13 7.79 -18.46 -5.80
C ARG A 13 7.07 -18.43 -7.14
N HIS A 14 6.01 -17.64 -7.21
CA HIS A 14 5.18 -17.53 -8.41
C HIS A 14 5.61 -16.40 -9.35
N LYS A 15 6.67 -15.64 -9.04
CA LYS A 15 7.15 -14.48 -9.82
C LYS A 15 6.00 -13.49 -10.12
N VAL A 16 5.26 -13.12 -9.07
CA VAL A 16 4.12 -12.20 -9.17
C VAL A 16 4.55 -10.81 -8.70
N PRO A 17 4.71 -9.82 -9.60
CA PRO A 17 4.96 -8.45 -9.21
C PRO A 17 3.68 -7.82 -8.67
N VAL A 18 3.81 -6.97 -7.64
CA VAL A 18 2.69 -6.24 -7.03
C VAL A 18 3.07 -4.78 -6.79
N THR A 19 2.08 -3.95 -6.51
CA THR A 19 2.28 -2.59 -5.99
C THR A 19 1.92 -2.57 -4.52
N PHE A 20 2.90 -2.29 -3.65
CA PHE A 20 2.69 -2.11 -2.22
C PHE A 20 2.28 -0.67 -1.91
N PHE A 21 1.10 -0.51 -1.33
CA PHE A 21 0.66 0.74 -0.71
C PHE A 21 0.93 0.66 0.78
N ALA A 22 1.82 1.51 1.29
CA ALA A 22 2.26 1.40 2.68
C ALA A 22 2.02 2.68 3.48
N ALA A 23 1.60 2.46 4.73
CA ALA A 23 1.50 3.43 5.82
C ALA A 23 2.43 3.01 6.96
N HIS A 24 2.78 3.93 7.85
CA HIS A 24 3.60 3.62 9.03
C HIS A 24 2.74 3.17 10.22
N GLU A 25 2.11 2.02 10.08
CA GLU A 25 1.25 1.47 11.10
C GLU A 25 2.03 0.71 12.18
N LYS A 26 1.47 0.71 13.39
CA LYS A 26 2.02 -0.08 14.50
C LYS A 26 2.03 -1.57 14.14
N THR A 27 3.12 -2.24 14.44
CA THR A 27 3.31 -3.68 14.26
C THR A 27 3.51 -4.36 15.62
N GLN A 28 3.38 -5.69 15.67
CA GLN A 28 3.64 -6.44 16.89
C GLN A 28 5.12 -6.39 17.31
N GLN A 29 6.01 -6.21 16.34
CA GLN A 29 7.45 -6.12 16.55
C GLN A 29 8.00 -4.86 15.91
N GLY A 30 8.95 -4.22 16.58
CA GLY A 30 9.64 -3.06 16.07
C GLY A 30 8.84 -1.75 16.21
N ASP A 31 9.28 -0.78 15.45
CA ASP A 31 8.92 0.64 15.53
C ASP A 31 7.84 1.05 14.50
N GLY A 32 7.18 0.09 13.87
CA GLY A 32 6.14 0.30 12.87
C GLY A 32 6.50 -0.31 11.52
N SER A 33 5.50 -0.44 10.65
CA SER A 33 5.62 -1.16 9.37
C SER A 33 6.64 -0.56 8.40
N LEU A 34 6.90 0.74 8.46
CA LEU A 34 7.96 1.45 7.73
C LEU A 34 9.14 1.84 8.62
N GLY A 35 9.28 1.21 9.79
CA GLY A 35 10.37 1.42 10.72
C GLY A 35 11.65 0.66 10.37
N GLU A 36 12.70 0.84 11.19
CA GLU A 36 14.00 0.20 10.98
C GLU A 36 13.94 -1.32 11.14
N HIS A 37 13.07 -1.82 12.03
CA HIS A 37 12.89 -3.27 12.22
C HIS A 37 12.53 -3.99 10.90
N TRP A 38 11.80 -3.34 10.01
CA TRP A 38 11.36 -3.90 8.73
C TRP A 38 12.20 -3.44 7.53
N ALA A 39 13.28 -2.68 7.74
CA ALA A 39 14.09 -2.11 6.66
C ALA A 39 14.64 -3.18 5.70
N ASP A 40 15.19 -4.27 6.22
CA ASP A 40 15.74 -5.36 5.38
C ASP A 40 14.64 -6.07 4.58
N TRP A 41 13.45 -6.22 5.17
CA TRP A 41 12.33 -6.80 4.46
C TRP A 41 11.91 -5.93 3.26
N TRP A 42 11.82 -4.61 3.44
CA TRP A 42 11.48 -3.68 2.37
C TRP A 42 12.58 -3.61 1.30
N ARG A 43 13.85 -3.61 1.71
CA ARG A 43 15.00 -3.61 0.79
C ARG A 43 14.97 -4.82 -0.12
N ALA A 44 14.68 -6.01 0.42
CA ALA A 44 14.53 -7.22 -0.37
C ALA A 44 13.40 -7.07 -1.42
N ARG A 45 12.24 -6.52 -1.03
CA ARG A 45 11.13 -6.24 -1.98
C ARG A 45 11.53 -5.29 -3.10
N GLY A 46 12.41 -4.32 -2.80
CA GLY A 46 12.96 -3.41 -3.82
C GLY A 46 13.66 -4.12 -4.98
N GLY A 47 14.34 -5.23 -4.71
CA GLY A 47 15.04 -6.04 -5.73
C GLY A 47 14.17 -7.04 -6.49
N GLU A 48 12.90 -7.23 -6.13
CA GLU A 48 12.04 -8.31 -6.65
C GLU A 48 11.08 -7.86 -7.78
N GLY A 49 11.22 -6.63 -8.29
CA GLY A 49 10.38 -6.12 -9.38
C GLY A 49 9.01 -5.61 -8.92
N HIS A 50 8.81 -5.42 -7.63
CA HIS A 50 7.62 -4.78 -7.09
C HIS A 50 7.64 -3.27 -7.31
N ALA A 51 6.49 -2.62 -7.19
CA ALA A 51 6.35 -1.17 -7.13
C ALA A 51 5.83 -0.74 -5.74
N PHE A 52 6.04 0.53 -5.39
CA PHE A 52 5.69 1.08 -4.09
C PHE A 52 4.90 2.36 -4.26
N ALA A 53 3.96 2.62 -3.35
CA ALA A 53 3.10 3.80 -3.39
C ALA A 53 2.60 4.15 -1.97
N SER A 54 2.02 5.34 -1.81
CA SER A 54 1.58 5.84 -0.51
C SER A 54 0.22 5.24 -0.09
N HIS A 55 0.11 4.90 1.21
CA HIS A 55 -1.17 4.66 1.88
C HIS A 55 -1.43 5.69 2.98
N THR A 56 -0.87 6.91 2.81
CA THR A 56 -0.63 7.94 3.82
C THR A 56 0.32 7.46 4.93
N TRP A 57 1.06 8.35 5.57
CA TRP A 57 1.98 7.97 6.63
C TRP A 57 1.26 7.45 7.87
N ASP A 58 0.26 8.23 8.35
CA ASP A 58 -0.47 7.93 9.58
C ASP A 58 -1.70 7.03 9.35
N HIS A 59 -1.83 6.38 8.18
CA HIS A 59 -3.03 5.64 7.79
C HIS A 59 -4.28 6.47 8.02
N ALA A 60 -4.33 7.63 7.36
CA ALA A 60 -5.23 8.73 7.65
C ALA A 60 -6.59 8.59 6.93
N TYR A 61 -7.60 8.15 7.64
CA TYR A 61 -8.97 8.05 7.12
C TYR A 61 -9.57 9.42 6.86
N TRP A 62 -9.97 9.70 5.62
CA TRP A 62 -10.87 10.80 5.32
C TRP A 62 -12.26 10.52 5.91
N ARG A 63 -12.87 11.56 6.53
CA ARG A 63 -14.18 11.48 7.14
C ARG A 63 -15.18 12.44 6.52
N ALA A 64 -14.75 13.66 6.18
CA ALA A 64 -15.57 14.67 5.53
C ALA A 64 -14.71 15.78 4.94
N ASP A 65 -15.23 16.45 3.94
CA ASP A 65 -14.77 17.77 3.54
C ASP A 65 -15.27 18.80 4.56
N LEU A 66 -14.49 19.83 4.82
CA LEU A 66 -14.87 20.91 5.72
C LEU A 66 -15.13 22.17 4.88
N ASP A 67 -16.29 22.79 5.10
CA ASP A 67 -16.63 24.06 4.51
C ASP A 67 -16.07 25.21 5.37
N GLY A 68 -15.68 26.29 4.71
CA GLY A 68 -15.16 27.48 5.37
C GLY A 68 -14.43 28.39 4.38
N PRO A 69 -14.22 29.67 4.74
CA PRO A 69 -13.39 30.57 3.95
C PRO A 69 -11.92 30.11 4.03
N GLY A 70 -11.22 30.20 2.91
CA GLY A 70 -9.79 29.90 2.80
C GLY A 70 -9.49 28.52 2.20
N ASP A 71 -8.40 27.90 2.65
CA ASP A 71 -7.87 26.67 2.07
C ASP A 71 -8.79 25.46 2.26
N VAL A 72 -8.74 24.55 1.30
CA VAL A 72 -9.45 23.27 1.35
C VAL A 72 -9.00 22.48 2.59
N ARG A 73 -9.94 22.07 3.42
CA ARG A 73 -9.71 21.30 4.63
C ARG A 73 -10.54 20.03 4.67
N PHE A 74 -10.04 19.06 5.42
CA PHE A 74 -10.65 17.75 5.58
C PHE A 74 -10.72 17.36 7.05
N ARG A 75 -11.80 16.71 7.44
CA ARG A 75 -11.84 15.94 8.70
C ARG A 75 -11.16 14.62 8.47
N ILE A 76 -10.08 14.40 9.20
CA ILE A 76 -9.23 13.20 9.09
C ILE A 76 -9.20 12.49 10.44
N ARG A 77 -9.15 11.16 10.41
CA ARG A 77 -8.93 10.34 11.60
C ARG A 77 -7.81 9.33 11.31
N PRO A 78 -6.57 9.61 11.72
CA PRO A 78 -5.49 8.67 11.62
C PRO A 78 -5.75 7.41 12.45
N SER A 79 -5.29 6.24 12.01
CA SER A 79 -5.25 5.03 12.83
C SER A 79 -3.84 4.69 13.31
N ALA A 80 -2.84 5.40 12.83
CA ALA A 80 -1.44 5.27 13.24
C ALA A 80 -0.85 6.63 13.67
N GLY A 81 0.36 6.60 14.22
CA GLY A 81 1.07 7.78 14.67
C GLY A 81 0.58 8.34 16.01
N PRO A 82 1.16 9.48 16.45
CA PRO A 82 0.89 10.07 17.77
C PRO A 82 -0.56 10.53 17.97
N GLN A 83 -1.26 10.82 16.87
CA GLN A 83 -2.63 11.32 16.89
C GLN A 83 -3.66 10.24 16.51
N ALA A 84 -3.28 8.96 16.58
CA ALA A 84 -4.16 7.85 16.25
C ALA A 84 -5.49 7.90 17.01
N GLY A 85 -6.59 7.70 16.29
CA GLY A 85 -7.95 7.71 16.85
C GLY A 85 -8.58 9.10 17.05
N GLN A 86 -7.82 10.19 16.91
CA GLN A 86 -8.34 11.55 17.07
C GLN A 86 -9.01 12.05 15.77
N ASN A 87 -10.05 12.88 15.93
CA ASN A 87 -10.61 13.62 14.79
C ASN A 87 -9.84 14.93 14.60
N LEU A 88 -9.15 15.04 13.49
CA LEU A 88 -8.29 16.18 13.16
C LEU A 88 -8.88 16.96 11.99
N GLN A 89 -8.45 18.21 11.86
CA GLN A 89 -8.70 19.03 10.69
C GLN A 89 -7.37 19.27 9.97
N TRP A 90 -7.22 18.67 8.81
CA TRP A 90 -6.04 18.87 7.97
C TRP A 90 -6.35 19.76 6.78
N SER A 91 -5.41 20.64 6.45
CA SER A 91 -5.41 21.33 5.16
C SER A 91 -4.98 20.38 4.04
N ALA A 92 -5.23 20.77 2.79
CA ALA A 92 -4.74 20.03 1.64
C ALA A 92 -3.20 19.85 1.65
N PRO A 93 -2.36 20.85 1.96
CA PRO A 93 -0.92 20.66 2.15
C PRO A 93 -0.58 19.62 3.21
N GLN A 94 -1.21 19.63 4.38
CA GLN A 94 -0.95 18.64 5.43
C GLN A 94 -1.28 17.20 4.98
N TYR A 95 -2.36 17.03 4.20
CA TYR A 95 -2.65 15.72 3.61
C TYR A 95 -1.59 15.30 2.60
N CYS A 96 -1.11 16.23 1.77
CA CYS A 96 -0.01 16.01 0.83
C CYS A 96 1.29 15.64 1.52
N ASP A 97 1.65 16.34 2.61
CA ASP A 97 2.86 16.04 3.41
C ASP A 97 2.81 14.60 3.95
N ASN A 98 1.62 14.16 4.38
CA ASN A 98 1.44 12.79 4.88
C ASN A 98 1.58 11.74 3.75
N LEU A 99 1.18 12.06 2.51
CA LEU A 99 1.44 11.22 1.34
C LEU A 99 2.94 11.17 1.00
N HIS A 100 3.61 12.33 1.00
CA HIS A 100 5.04 12.45 0.70
C HIS A 100 5.92 11.76 1.74
N GLN A 101 5.57 11.84 3.02
CA GLN A 101 6.32 11.19 4.09
C GLN A 101 6.38 9.66 3.87
N ALA A 102 5.26 9.04 3.51
CA ALA A 102 5.22 7.60 3.23
C ALA A 102 6.09 7.23 2.00
N THR A 103 6.00 7.99 0.92
CA THR A 103 6.80 7.70 -0.29
C THR A 103 8.29 7.98 -0.08
N SER A 104 8.66 9.05 0.62
CA SER A 104 10.06 9.33 0.95
C SER A 104 10.67 8.21 1.79
N ARG A 105 9.93 7.70 2.76
CA ARG A 105 10.41 6.57 3.58
C ARG A 105 10.51 5.28 2.77
N LEU A 106 9.54 4.98 1.91
CA LEU A 106 9.60 3.83 1.00
C LEU A 106 10.82 3.89 0.08
N GLN A 107 11.13 5.07 -0.49
CA GLN A 107 12.34 5.25 -1.29
C GLN A 107 13.60 4.95 -0.48
N ALA A 108 13.70 5.48 0.75
CA ALA A 108 14.85 5.25 1.62
C ALA A 108 15.02 3.75 1.96
N LEU A 109 13.92 3.03 2.19
CA LEU A 109 13.93 1.62 2.55
C LEU A 109 14.21 0.69 1.36
N THR A 110 13.63 0.98 0.20
CA THR A 110 13.66 0.09 -0.98
C THR A 110 14.75 0.43 -1.99
N GLY A 111 15.27 1.65 -1.95
CA GLY A 111 16.17 2.19 -2.97
C GLY A 111 15.48 2.49 -4.31
N GLN A 112 14.15 2.32 -4.40
CA GLN A 112 13.38 2.57 -5.62
C GLN A 112 12.51 3.81 -5.47
N THR A 113 12.34 4.57 -6.55
CA THR A 113 11.39 5.69 -6.60
C THR A 113 9.97 5.15 -6.58
N PRO A 114 9.16 5.46 -5.56
CA PRO A 114 7.76 5.07 -5.52
C PRO A 114 6.95 5.69 -6.66
N LEU A 115 5.84 5.05 -6.98
CA LEU A 115 4.91 5.58 -7.97
C LEU A 115 4.18 6.83 -7.41
N PRO A 116 3.83 7.81 -8.27
CA PRO A 116 3.02 8.97 -7.91
C PRO A 116 1.54 8.57 -7.73
N LEU A 117 1.34 7.54 -6.93
CA LEU A 117 0.04 6.93 -6.66
C LEU A 117 -0.20 6.84 -5.16
N PHE A 118 -1.47 6.88 -4.76
CA PHE A 118 -1.85 6.57 -3.40
C PHE A 118 -3.15 5.77 -3.36
N ARG A 119 -3.34 5.04 -2.28
CA ARG A 119 -4.63 4.43 -1.93
C ARG A 119 -5.12 5.07 -0.64
N ALA A 120 -6.36 5.58 -0.65
CA ALA A 120 -6.93 6.18 0.55
C ALA A 120 -7.27 5.08 1.56
N PRO A 121 -6.93 5.24 2.86
CA PRO A 121 -7.32 4.32 3.92
C PRO A 121 -8.83 4.06 3.95
N GLY A 122 -9.21 2.77 3.97
CA GLY A 122 -10.60 2.32 3.89
C GLY A 122 -11.31 2.63 2.56
N GLY A 123 -10.59 3.05 1.52
CA GLY A 123 -11.12 3.40 0.21
C GLY A 123 -12.01 4.65 0.18
N LYS A 124 -12.09 5.40 1.30
CA LYS A 124 -12.98 6.57 1.43
C LYS A 124 -12.32 7.84 0.91
N THR A 125 -13.03 8.50 -0.01
CA THR A 125 -12.54 9.71 -0.69
C THR A 125 -13.68 10.70 -0.92
N SER A 126 -13.30 11.93 -1.31
CA SER A 126 -14.19 12.92 -1.92
C SER A 126 -13.55 13.51 -3.16
N ALA A 127 -14.33 14.17 -3.98
CA ALA A 127 -13.81 14.88 -5.16
C ALA A 127 -12.76 15.93 -4.77
N ARG A 128 -12.97 16.65 -3.66
CA ARG A 128 -12.03 17.67 -3.14
C ARG A 128 -10.72 17.02 -2.68
N LEU A 129 -10.78 15.88 -1.94
CA LEU A 129 -9.58 15.16 -1.52
C LEU A 129 -8.77 14.67 -2.72
N LEU A 130 -9.44 14.08 -3.71
CA LEU A 130 -8.78 13.58 -4.91
C LEU A 130 -8.14 14.71 -5.73
N GLN A 131 -8.80 15.87 -5.81
CA GLN A 131 -8.24 17.05 -6.45
C GLN A 131 -7.00 17.56 -5.71
N ALA A 132 -7.05 17.68 -4.38
CA ALA A 132 -5.92 18.09 -3.57
C ALA A 132 -4.72 17.13 -3.74
N ALA A 133 -4.94 15.82 -3.68
CA ALA A 133 -3.90 14.84 -3.93
C ALA A 133 -3.29 14.95 -5.33
N ARG A 134 -4.10 15.20 -6.36
CA ARG A 134 -3.60 15.43 -7.73
C ARG A 134 -2.74 16.69 -7.84
N GLN A 135 -3.08 17.75 -7.14
CA GLN A 135 -2.30 19.00 -7.12
C GLN A 135 -0.91 18.80 -6.52
N CYS A 136 -0.73 17.85 -5.61
CA CYS A 136 0.58 17.47 -5.08
C CYS A 136 1.19 16.23 -5.77
N GLY A 137 0.69 15.86 -6.94
CA GLY A 137 1.31 14.86 -7.81
C GLY A 137 0.85 13.41 -7.60
N TYR A 138 -0.23 13.15 -6.82
CA TYR A 138 -0.69 11.78 -6.58
C TYR A 138 -2.04 11.49 -7.24
N ALA A 139 -2.13 10.37 -7.97
CA ALA A 139 -3.41 9.81 -8.39
C ALA A 139 -3.87 8.72 -7.42
N HIS A 140 -5.19 8.72 -7.14
CA HIS A 140 -5.80 7.70 -6.29
C HIS A 140 -6.01 6.39 -7.04
N VAL A 141 -5.78 5.28 -6.35
CA VAL A 141 -6.01 3.92 -6.84
C VAL A 141 -7.06 3.22 -5.99
N GLY A 142 -8.19 2.88 -6.60
CA GLY A 142 -9.17 1.97 -6.03
C GLY A 142 -8.85 0.51 -6.37
N TRP A 143 -9.89 -0.30 -6.41
CA TRP A 143 -9.86 -1.69 -6.85
C TRP A 143 -11.13 -2.01 -7.64
N ALA A 144 -11.10 -3.06 -8.45
CA ALA A 144 -12.28 -3.58 -9.13
C ALA A 144 -13.24 -4.23 -8.14
N ASP A 145 -14.53 -4.27 -8.44
CA ASP A 145 -15.53 -4.92 -7.56
C ASP A 145 -15.15 -6.38 -7.26
N ALA A 146 -14.67 -7.11 -8.27
CA ALA A 146 -14.15 -8.46 -8.11
C ALA A 146 -12.77 -8.51 -7.46
N GLY A 147 -12.06 -7.38 -7.42
CA GLY A 147 -10.70 -7.25 -6.91
C GLY A 147 -10.59 -7.12 -5.39
N PHE A 148 -11.70 -6.89 -4.68
CA PHE A 148 -11.72 -6.95 -3.23
C PHE A 148 -11.67 -8.43 -2.79
N LEU A 149 -10.49 -8.88 -2.34
CA LEU A 149 -10.22 -10.30 -2.08
C LEU A 149 -10.77 -10.80 -0.74
N GLY A 150 -11.25 -9.90 0.13
CA GLY A 150 -11.97 -10.24 1.35
C GLY A 150 -11.09 -10.77 2.49
N ASP A 151 -9.79 -10.56 2.45
CA ASP A 151 -8.84 -11.02 3.45
C ASP A 151 -9.04 -10.41 4.84
N GLU A 152 -9.80 -9.31 4.94
CA GLU A 152 -10.21 -8.65 6.18
C GLU A 152 -11.61 -9.05 6.68
N LEU A 153 -12.36 -9.86 5.91
CA LEU A 153 -13.73 -10.23 6.26
C LEU A 153 -13.75 -11.38 7.28
N PRO A 154 -14.72 -11.40 8.21
CA PRO A 154 -14.81 -12.43 9.23
C PRO A 154 -14.97 -13.85 8.65
N SER A 155 -14.19 -14.80 9.16
CA SER A 155 -14.19 -16.21 8.71
C SER A 155 -15.56 -16.89 8.87
N GLU A 156 -16.31 -16.51 9.93
CA GLU A 156 -17.61 -17.07 10.25
C GLU A 156 -18.66 -16.76 9.20
N ARG A 157 -18.46 -15.68 8.44
CA ARG A 157 -19.38 -15.25 7.37
C ARG A 157 -18.90 -15.67 6.01
N LEU A 158 -17.58 -15.66 5.78
CA LEU A 158 -16.96 -15.86 4.48
C LEU A 158 -15.71 -16.72 4.63
N SER A 159 -15.86 -18.02 4.40
CA SER A 159 -14.74 -18.97 4.43
C SER A 159 -13.69 -18.68 3.34
N ASN A 160 -12.44 -19.11 3.55
CA ASN A 160 -11.39 -19.04 2.54
C ASN A 160 -11.80 -19.71 1.21
N ALA A 161 -12.48 -20.85 1.27
CA ALA A 161 -12.98 -21.54 0.07
C ALA A 161 -13.98 -20.69 -0.72
N HIS A 162 -14.91 -20.01 -0.04
CA HIS A 162 -15.86 -19.11 -0.67
C HIS A 162 -15.17 -17.92 -1.33
N LEU A 163 -14.22 -17.27 -0.63
CA LEU A 163 -13.46 -16.13 -1.16
C LEU A 163 -12.66 -16.51 -2.39
N LEU A 164 -11.98 -17.66 -2.37
CA LEU A 164 -11.23 -18.18 -3.50
C LEU A 164 -12.13 -18.45 -4.71
N GLN A 165 -13.24 -19.17 -4.50
CA GLN A 165 -14.18 -19.49 -5.58
C GLN A 165 -14.78 -18.23 -6.21
N LYS A 166 -15.19 -17.25 -5.38
CA LYS A 166 -15.72 -15.96 -5.83
C LYS A 166 -14.70 -15.22 -6.68
N ALA A 167 -13.44 -15.11 -6.21
CA ALA A 167 -12.39 -14.43 -6.91
C ALA A 167 -12.05 -15.11 -8.25
N LEU A 168 -11.85 -16.43 -8.26
CA LEU A 168 -11.57 -17.18 -9.48
C LEU A 168 -12.69 -17.08 -10.52
N LYS A 169 -13.94 -16.96 -10.10
CA LYS A 169 -15.09 -16.83 -11.01
C LYS A 169 -15.19 -15.45 -11.65
N ASN A 170 -14.94 -14.39 -10.88
CA ASN A 170 -15.36 -13.03 -11.25
C ASN A 170 -14.22 -12.11 -11.71
N ILE A 171 -12.96 -12.40 -11.36
CA ILE A 171 -11.82 -11.55 -11.76
C ILE A 171 -11.61 -11.62 -13.27
N LEU A 172 -11.47 -10.44 -13.88
CA LEU A 172 -11.29 -10.26 -15.33
C LEU A 172 -9.92 -9.64 -15.64
N PRO A 173 -9.42 -9.72 -16.89
CA PRO A 173 -8.23 -9.01 -17.33
C PRO A 173 -8.37 -7.50 -17.09
N GLY A 174 -7.35 -6.89 -16.50
CA GLY A 174 -7.33 -5.47 -16.17
C GLY A 174 -7.92 -5.11 -14.80
N ASP A 175 -8.44 -6.08 -14.04
CA ASP A 175 -8.91 -5.83 -12.68
C ASP A 175 -7.74 -5.53 -11.74
N ILE A 176 -7.92 -4.51 -10.90
CA ILE A 176 -7.01 -4.21 -9.79
C ILE A 176 -7.45 -5.00 -8.58
N LEU A 177 -6.58 -5.90 -8.13
CA LEU A 177 -6.81 -6.72 -6.95
C LEU A 177 -6.26 -6.06 -5.69
N MET A 178 -6.90 -6.27 -4.54
CA MET A 178 -6.50 -5.69 -3.26
C MET A 178 -6.54 -6.73 -2.14
N ALA A 179 -5.42 -6.84 -1.42
CA ALA A 179 -5.26 -7.61 -0.19
C ALA A 179 -4.28 -6.87 0.75
N HIS A 180 -4.24 -7.29 2.01
CA HIS A 180 -3.44 -6.65 3.05
C HIS A 180 -2.24 -7.52 3.47
N LEU A 181 -1.17 -6.89 3.97
CA LEU A 181 0.02 -7.58 4.47
C LEU A 181 -0.11 -8.06 5.92
N GLY A 182 -1.12 -7.65 6.65
CA GLY A 182 -1.13 -7.84 8.11
C GLY A 182 -2.49 -7.89 8.76
N ILE A 183 -3.53 -8.36 8.08
CA ILE A 183 -4.85 -8.53 8.68
C ILE A 183 -4.88 -9.80 9.54
N TRP A 184 -5.30 -9.62 10.81
CA TRP A 184 -5.31 -10.65 11.85
C TRP A 184 -6.72 -11.04 12.30
N SER A 185 -7.76 -10.41 11.73
CA SER A 185 -9.13 -10.58 12.18
C SER A 185 -9.75 -11.94 11.80
N ARG A 186 -9.10 -12.69 10.90
CA ARG A 186 -9.59 -13.99 10.48
C ARG A 186 -9.07 -15.11 11.37
N GLN A 187 -9.94 -16.02 11.76
CA GLN A 187 -9.57 -17.26 12.45
C GLN A 187 -8.87 -18.26 11.51
N ASP A 188 -9.26 -18.26 10.22
CA ASP A 188 -8.57 -18.98 9.13
C ASP A 188 -7.72 -17.98 8.33
N PRO A 189 -6.39 -17.96 8.46
CA PRO A 189 -5.54 -17.02 7.76
C PRO A 189 -5.74 -17.07 6.24
N TRP A 190 -5.99 -15.90 5.63
CA TRP A 190 -6.20 -15.80 4.19
C TRP A 190 -4.93 -16.11 3.40
N ALA A 191 -3.79 -15.63 3.84
CA ALA A 191 -2.50 -15.92 3.23
C ALA A 191 -1.72 -16.94 4.09
N PRO A 192 -1.14 -18.00 3.49
CA PRO A 192 -1.07 -18.29 2.05
C PRO A 192 -2.29 -19.06 1.51
N ALA A 193 -3.23 -19.47 2.37
CA ALA A 193 -4.29 -20.44 2.04
C ALA A 193 -5.16 -20.06 0.82
N VAL A 194 -5.44 -18.76 0.63
CA VAL A 194 -6.19 -18.27 -0.55
C VAL A 194 -5.25 -17.68 -1.59
N LEU A 195 -4.21 -16.95 -1.18
CA LEU A 195 -3.33 -16.23 -2.08
C LEU A 195 -2.68 -17.15 -3.12
N GLU A 196 -2.10 -18.26 -2.67
CA GLU A 196 -1.37 -19.17 -3.58
C GLU A 196 -2.30 -19.86 -4.56
N PRO A 197 -3.41 -20.52 -4.15
CA PRO A 197 -4.37 -21.10 -5.09
C PRO A 197 -5.00 -20.06 -6.03
N LEU A 198 -5.22 -18.83 -5.57
CA LEU A 198 -5.74 -17.74 -6.42
C LEU A 198 -4.75 -17.42 -7.54
N ILE A 199 -3.48 -17.24 -7.22
CA ILE A 199 -2.42 -16.98 -8.21
C ILE A 199 -2.37 -18.11 -9.25
N VAL A 200 -2.34 -19.35 -8.79
CA VAL A 200 -2.31 -20.53 -9.67
C VAL A 200 -3.54 -20.59 -10.57
N GLY A 201 -4.72 -20.40 -10.00
CA GLY A 201 -5.98 -20.45 -10.74
C GLY A 201 -6.13 -19.33 -11.76
N LEU A 202 -5.70 -18.10 -11.43
CA LEU A 202 -5.74 -16.99 -12.39
C LEU A 202 -4.74 -17.20 -13.53
N LYS A 203 -3.54 -17.72 -13.26
CA LYS A 203 -2.57 -18.10 -14.29
C LYS A 203 -3.07 -19.21 -15.19
N ALA A 204 -3.74 -20.22 -14.63
CA ALA A 204 -4.36 -21.29 -15.40
C ALA A 204 -5.48 -20.79 -16.34
N ARG A 205 -6.10 -19.65 -16.01
CA ARG A 205 -7.04 -18.93 -16.90
C ARG A 205 -6.35 -18.04 -17.94
N GLY A 206 -5.02 -18.06 -18.04
CA GLY A 206 -4.26 -17.25 -18.98
C GLY A 206 -4.02 -15.81 -18.53
N LEU A 207 -4.29 -15.46 -17.26
CA LEU A 207 -4.04 -14.14 -16.72
C LEU A 207 -2.58 -14.01 -16.25
N CYS A 208 -1.98 -12.84 -16.45
CA CYS A 208 -0.69 -12.48 -15.89
C CYS A 208 -0.85 -11.33 -14.87
N PHE A 209 0.17 -11.15 -14.04
CA PHE A 209 0.20 -10.10 -13.03
C PHE A 209 1.19 -9.01 -13.44
N ALA A 210 0.83 -7.77 -13.17
CA ALA A 210 1.67 -6.60 -13.42
C ALA A 210 1.55 -5.61 -12.25
N THR A 211 2.51 -4.70 -12.12
CA THR A 211 2.40 -3.57 -11.21
C THR A 211 1.51 -2.48 -11.81
N LEU A 212 1.10 -1.53 -11.00
CA LEU A 212 0.32 -0.37 -11.48
C LEU A 212 1.12 0.57 -12.38
N ARG A 213 2.43 0.38 -12.47
CA ARG A 213 3.29 1.12 -13.42
C ARG A 213 2.85 0.88 -14.86
N GLU A 214 2.43 -0.33 -15.18
CA GLU A 214 2.04 -0.76 -16.53
C GLU A 214 0.52 -0.72 -16.75
N HIS A 215 -0.26 -0.50 -15.67
CA HIS A 215 -1.72 -0.54 -15.76
C HIS A 215 -2.25 0.57 -16.68
N PRO A 216 -3.13 0.26 -17.67
CA PRO A 216 -3.59 1.23 -18.69
C PRO A 216 -4.15 2.54 -18.12
N GLN A 217 -4.83 2.48 -16.98
CA GLN A 217 -5.42 3.65 -16.32
C GLN A 217 -4.37 4.57 -15.66
N TYR A 218 -3.19 4.04 -15.27
CA TYR A 218 -2.23 4.78 -14.44
C TYR A 218 -0.88 5.01 -15.13
N ARG A 219 -0.50 4.21 -16.12
CA ARG A 219 0.83 4.27 -16.75
C ARG A 219 1.18 5.67 -17.30
N ASP A 220 0.20 6.38 -17.84
CA ASP A 220 0.43 7.71 -18.40
C ASP A 220 0.63 8.75 -17.30
N TRP A 221 -0.17 8.69 -16.23
CA TRP A 221 0.03 9.49 -15.04
C TRP A 221 1.41 9.26 -14.42
N VAL A 222 1.79 8.01 -14.23
CA VAL A 222 3.08 7.61 -13.65
C VAL A 222 4.26 8.17 -14.46
N ARG A 223 4.18 8.14 -15.77
CA ARG A 223 5.23 8.70 -16.64
C ARG A 223 5.30 10.22 -16.59
N GLN A 224 4.17 10.89 -16.49
CA GLN A 224 4.08 12.37 -16.53
C GLN A 224 4.35 13.04 -15.20
N HIS A 225 4.23 12.33 -14.07
CA HIS A 225 4.31 12.89 -12.72
C HIS A 225 5.36 12.15 -11.86
N PRO A 226 6.62 12.01 -12.28
CA PRO A 226 7.63 11.35 -11.47
C PRO A 226 7.81 12.12 -10.15
N LEU A 227 7.81 11.39 -9.02
CA LEU A 227 8.04 12.01 -7.72
C LEU A 227 9.47 12.53 -7.62
N GLN A 228 9.61 13.81 -7.30
CA GLN A 228 10.89 14.44 -7.00
C GLN A 228 11.15 14.34 -5.49
N LEU A 229 11.62 13.18 -5.05
CA LEU A 229 11.99 12.95 -3.66
C LEU A 229 13.47 13.26 -3.47
N ALA A 230 13.82 13.94 -2.36
CA ALA A 230 15.22 14.20 -2.04
C ALA A 230 15.99 12.87 -1.97
N GLN A 231 17.13 12.80 -2.65
CA GLN A 231 18.01 11.64 -2.54
C GLN A 231 18.57 11.59 -1.12
N THR A 232 18.03 10.73 -0.28
CA THR A 232 18.64 10.43 1.01
C THR A 232 19.93 9.67 0.74
N LYS A 233 21.07 10.31 1.06
CA LYS A 233 22.39 9.67 0.99
C LYS A 233 22.32 8.37 1.82
N PRO A 234 22.71 7.21 1.28
CA PRO A 234 22.72 5.98 2.07
C PRO A 234 23.60 6.21 3.32
N PRO A 235 23.24 5.65 4.49
CA PRO A 235 24.08 5.75 5.67
C PRO A 235 25.47 5.20 5.33
N THR A 236 26.49 6.00 5.60
CA THR A 236 27.90 5.59 5.44
C THR A 236 28.13 4.44 6.40
N VAL A 237 28.35 3.24 5.88
CA VAL A 237 28.76 2.08 6.68
C VAL A 237 30.17 2.40 7.21
N THR A 238 30.25 2.84 8.44
CA THR A 238 31.52 2.96 9.15
C THR A 238 32.05 1.54 9.37
N GLN A 239 33.07 1.15 8.64
CA GLN A 239 33.81 -0.08 8.93
C GLN A 239 34.34 -0.02 10.37
N PRO A 240 34.17 -1.11 11.16
CA PRO A 240 34.80 -1.14 12.48
C PRO A 240 36.31 -1.07 12.33
N ALA A 241 36.92 -0.14 13.06
CA ALA A 241 38.37 0.00 13.11
C ALA A 241 39.01 -1.33 13.53
N GLN A 242 39.85 -1.88 12.65
CA GLN A 242 40.74 -2.96 13.02
C GLN A 242 41.67 -2.43 14.13
N ARG A 243 41.57 -3.00 15.33
CA ARG A 243 42.53 -2.77 16.40
C ARG A 243 43.83 -3.51 16.09
N PRO A 244 44.98 -2.87 16.37
CA PRO A 244 46.31 -3.46 16.21
C PRO A 244 46.56 -4.64 17.15
#